data_e55c98d139d55e5d96277c268e2fdbc7
#
_entry.id   e55c98d139d55e5d96277c268e2fdbc7
#
_cell.length_a   1.000
_cell.length_b   1.000
_cell.length_c   1.000
_cell.angle_alpha   90.00
_cell.angle_beta   90.00
_cell.angle_gamma   90.00
#
_symmetry.space_group_name_H-M   'P 1'
#
loop_
_entity.id
_entity.type
_entity.pdbx_description
1 polymer ?
#
loop_
_entity_poly.entity_id
_entity_poly.type
_entity_poly.pdbx_seq_one_letter_code
_entity_poly.pdbx_strand_id
1 'polypeptide(L)'
;MTLDEAIKRKKLFILDYHDLLLPYVHKVRELKGTTLYGSRTLFMLTHDETLRPLAIELTRPPKDDNPMWRQVFTPAWDSTGCWLWRLAKAHVTAHDVGFHQLVVHWLRTHCCTEPYIIAANRQLSSMHPIYRLLLPHFRYTMDINALARLFLINADGIIESTFSPGKYSMEISSAYYHQYWRFDMEALPADLIRRGMAVEDPTAKHGLKLTIEDYPFASDGLILWDALKIWVSDYVNHFYPSEGSPVESDQELQAWWDEVRTKGHGDKKNEPWWPVLKTKDDLIQVVTTIIWVTSGHHAAVNFGQYHYGGYFPNRPTITRTNMPTEEPWKDEMKLFMDKPEDALLRCFPSPFQATKVMVILDVLSNHSVDEEYIGDVSEKAWSDDPVIKAAFERFSGRLKELEGIIDERNSNTNLKNRTGAGVVPYELLKPFSKPGVTGRGVPYSISI
;
A
#
# COMPACT_ATOMS: atom_id res chain seq x y z
N MET A 1 23.92 -19.04 12.51
CA MET A 1 24.20 -17.77 11.77
C MET A 1 24.34 -16.68 12.80
N THR A 2 25.45 -15.96 12.82
CA THR A 2 25.69 -14.81 13.69
C THR A 2 24.91 -13.58 13.18
N LEU A 3 24.80 -12.53 14.00
CA LEU A 3 24.17 -11.27 13.59
C LEU A 3 24.90 -10.65 12.39
N ASP A 4 26.23 -10.63 12.43
CA ASP A 4 27.04 -10.07 11.34
C ASP A 4 26.85 -10.84 10.02
N GLU A 5 26.75 -12.17 10.10
CA GLU A 5 26.42 -13.00 8.93
C GLU A 5 25.01 -12.70 8.39
N ALA A 6 24.03 -12.51 9.28
CA ALA A 6 22.66 -12.20 8.89
C ALA A 6 22.56 -10.84 8.19
N ILE A 7 23.28 -9.83 8.69
CA ILE A 7 23.37 -8.50 8.06
C ILE A 7 24.07 -8.61 6.69
N LYS A 8 25.25 -9.23 6.64
CA LYS A 8 26.01 -9.44 5.39
C LYS A 8 25.21 -10.14 4.31
N ARG A 9 24.39 -11.13 4.70
CA ARG A 9 23.55 -11.91 3.79
C ARG A 9 22.19 -11.28 3.52
N LYS A 10 21.93 -10.06 4.00
CA LYS A 10 20.64 -9.35 3.87
C LYS A 10 19.45 -10.21 4.34
N LYS A 11 19.60 -10.92 5.47
CA LYS A 11 18.57 -11.80 6.03
C LYS A 11 17.70 -11.13 7.10
N LEU A 12 18.01 -9.86 7.46
CA LEU A 12 17.24 -9.11 8.46
C LEU A 12 16.40 -8.04 7.79
N PHE A 13 15.16 -7.94 8.23
CA PHE A 13 14.17 -6.99 7.77
C PHE A 13 13.55 -6.30 8.97
N ILE A 14 13.16 -5.04 8.80
CA ILE A 14 12.52 -4.25 9.85
C ILE A 14 11.25 -3.58 9.33
N LEU A 15 10.18 -3.64 10.14
CA LEU A 15 9.07 -2.70 10.06
C LEU A 15 9.30 -1.64 11.13
N ASP A 16 9.44 -0.38 10.72
CA ASP A 16 9.69 0.75 11.61
C ASP A 16 8.57 1.78 11.49
N TYR A 17 7.73 1.83 12.52
CA TYR A 17 6.67 2.82 12.69
C TYR A 17 6.96 3.75 13.87
N HIS A 18 8.15 3.60 14.50
CA HIS A 18 8.48 4.27 15.76
C HIS A 18 8.38 5.77 15.63
N ASP A 19 9.15 6.37 14.74
CA ASP A 19 9.28 7.82 14.66
C ASP A 19 8.01 8.50 14.11
N LEU A 20 7.26 7.79 13.24
CA LEU A 20 5.98 8.27 12.75
C LEU A 20 4.90 8.30 13.84
N LEU A 21 4.85 7.26 14.69
CA LEU A 21 3.78 7.10 15.68
C LEU A 21 4.11 7.72 17.04
N LEU A 22 5.39 7.83 17.40
CA LEU A 22 5.83 8.27 18.71
C LEU A 22 5.24 9.63 19.15
N PRO A 23 5.14 10.67 18.28
CA PRO A 23 4.54 11.96 18.63
C PRO A 23 3.05 11.89 19.01
N TYR A 24 2.37 10.83 18.59
CA TYR A 24 0.93 10.66 18.79
C TYR A 24 0.58 9.78 20.01
N VAL A 25 1.55 9.10 20.61
CA VAL A 25 1.30 8.13 21.69
C VAL A 25 0.50 8.75 22.84
N HIS A 26 0.92 9.90 23.35
CA HIS A 26 0.19 10.56 24.46
C HIS A 26 -1.15 11.12 24.00
N LYS A 27 -1.22 11.74 22.84
CA LYS A 27 -2.47 12.26 22.26
C LYS A 27 -3.53 11.15 22.13
N VAL A 28 -3.15 9.99 21.61
CA VAL A 28 -4.06 8.83 21.43
C VAL A 28 -4.51 8.26 22.77
N ARG A 29 -3.62 8.20 23.77
CA ARG A 29 -3.94 7.69 25.11
C ARG A 29 -4.87 8.57 25.92
N GLU A 30 -5.09 9.81 25.51
CA GLU A 30 -6.14 10.69 26.06
C GLU A 30 -7.53 10.32 25.53
N LEU A 31 -7.59 9.54 24.44
CA LEU A 31 -8.85 9.00 23.93
C LEU A 31 -9.27 7.76 24.72
N LYS A 32 -10.58 7.53 24.81
CA LYS A 32 -11.11 6.34 25.50
C LYS A 32 -11.11 5.12 24.56
N GLY A 33 -10.66 3.98 25.08
CA GLY A 33 -10.79 2.69 24.39
C GLY A 33 -9.83 2.49 23.23
N THR A 34 -8.71 3.18 23.21
CA THR A 34 -7.61 2.98 22.27
C THR A 34 -6.27 3.26 22.92
N THR A 35 -5.21 2.70 22.36
CA THR A 35 -3.82 2.97 22.75
C THR A 35 -2.89 2.89 21.56
N LEU A 36 -1.69 3.46 21.70
CA LEU A 36 -0.67 3.52 20.68
C LEU A 36 0.72 3.41 21.30
N TYR A 37 1.67 2.92 20.53
CA TYR A 37 3.11 2.92 20.82
C TYR A 37 3.91 3.35 19.59
N GLY A 38 5.09 3.90 19.79
CA GLY A 38 6.14 3.83 18.78
C GLY A 38 6.62 2.38 18.68
N SER A 39 6.66 1.78 17.49
CA SER A 39 6.98 0.36 17.37
C SER A 39 7.97 0.04 16.27
N ARG A 40 8.79 -0.98 16.53
CA ARG A 40 9.68 -1.63 15.56
C ARG A 40 9.52 -3.14 15.62
N THR A 41 9.55 -3.81 14.50
CA THR A 41 9.54 -5.27 14.44
C THR A 41 10.68 -5.76 13.57
N LEU A 42 11.52 -6.62 14.14
CA LEU A 42 12.64 -7.25 13.44
C LEU A 42 12.22 -8.62 12.96
N PHE A 43 12.51 -8.91 11.68
CA PHE A 43 12.27 -10.21 11.05
C PHE A 43 13.57 -10.82 10.54
N MET A 44 13.61 -12.13 10.46
CA MET A 44 14.65 -12.89 9.78
C MET A 44 14.04 -13.63 8.59
N LEU A 45 14.69 -13.52 7.44
CA LEU A 45 14.41 -14.35 6.28
C LEU A 45 14.98 -15.76 6.52
N THR A 46 14.08 -16.72 6.59
CA THR A 46 14.40 -18.13 6.81
C THR A 46 14.96 -18.78 5.53
N HIS A 47 15.33 -20.04 5.59
CA HIS A 47 15.85 -20.78 4.43
C HIS A 47 14.77 -21.12 3.39
N ASP A 48 13.50 -21.15 3.80
CA ASP A 48 12.33 -21.34 2.94
C ASP A 48 11.72 -20.04 2.45
N GLU A 49 12.48 -18.93 2.56
CA GLU A 49 12.13 -17.57 2.12
C GLU A 49 10.93 -16.93 2.83
N THR A 50 10.49 -17.45 3.97
CA THR A 50 9.49 -16.79 4.80
C THR A 50 10.12 -15.83 5.82
N LEU A 51 9.36 -14.80 6.22
CA LEU A 51 9.78 -13.84 7.25
C LEU A 51 9.33 -14.32 8.63
N ARG A 52 10.31 -14.62 9.51
CA ARG A 52 10.05 -14.99 10.90
C ARG A 52 10.28 -13.78 11.82
N PRO A 53 9.29 -13.32 12.59
CA PRO A 53 9.50 -12.26 13.55
C PRO A 53 10.41 -12.72 14.70
N LEU A 54 11.43 -11.90 14.99
CA LEU A 54 12.42 -12.15 16.03
C LEU A 54 12.18 -11.34 17.29
N ALA A 55 11.82 -10.05 17.12
CA ALA A 55 11.64 -9.12 18.22
C ALA A 55 10.65 -8.03 17.85
N ILE A 56 9.93 -7.53 18.84
CA ILE A 56 9.05 -6.36 18.75
C ILE A 56 9.47 -5.39 19.85
N GLU A 57 9.83 -4.16 19.48
CA GLU A 57 10.03 -3.06 20.40
C GLU A 57 8.76 -2.21 20.45
N LEU A 58 8.28 -1.93 21.64
CA LEU A 58 7.20 -0.96 21.92
C LEU A 58 7.74 0.15 22.80
N THR A 59 7.46 1.40 22.45
CA THR A 59 7.96 2.58 23.14
C THR A 59 6.80 3.54 23.47
N ARG A 60 6.73 3.95 24.75
CA ARG A 60 5.96 5.10 25.22
C ARG A 60 6.93 6.23 25.58
N PRO A 61 6.80 7.45 25.00
CA PRO A 61 7.66 8.57 25.36
C PRO A 61 7.45 9.01 26.82
N PRO A 62 8.39 9.76 27.43
CA PRO A 62 8.21 10.29 28.77
C PRO A 62 7.05 11.29 28.80
N LYS A 63 6.34 11.35 29.94
CA LYS A 63 5.31 12.37 30.22
C LYS A 63 5.31 12.72 31.69
N ASP A 64 5.41 13.99 32.03
CA ASP A 64 5.49 14.51 33.39
C ASP A 64 6.60 13.77 34.18
N ASP A 65 6.28 13.19 35.34
CA ASP A 65 7.21 12.42 36.17
C ASP A 65 7.40 10.96 35.67
N ASN A 66 6.66 10.52 34.65
CA ASN A 66 6.80 9.18 34.09
C ASN A 66 7.95 9.12 33.08
N PRO A 67 9.02 8.34 33.35
CA PRO A 67 10.13 8.19 32.41
C PRO A 67 9.68 7.48 31.14
N MET A 68 10.53 7.53 30.09
CA MET A 68 10.34 6.72 28.91
C MET A 68 10.19 5.25 29.29
N TRP A 69 9.14 4.62 28.76
CA TRP A 69 9.01 3.16 28.81
C TRP A 69 9.35 2.58 27.44
N ARG A 70 10.24 1.62 27.42
CA ARG A 70 10.62 0.87 26.23
C ARG A 70 10.90 -0.57 26.59
N GLN A 71 10.26 -1.49 25.89
CA GLN A 71 10.44 -2.90 26.09
C GLN A 71 10.52 -3.66 24.78
N VAL A 72 11.43 -4.63 24.72
CA VAL A 72 11.58 -5.56 23.61
C VAL A 72 10.97 -6.89 24.02
N PHE A 73 10.07 -7.38 23.18
CA PHE A 73 9.42 -8.68 23.30
C PHE A 73 9.99 -9.65 22.27
N THR A 74 10.22 -10.88 22.68
CA THR A 74 10.72 -11.96 21.81
C THR A 74 9.83 -13.19 21.95
N PRO A 75 9.80 -14.11 20.98
CA PRO A 75 9.18 -15.41 21.16
C PRO A 75 9.75 -16.10 22.41
N ALA A 76 8.89 -16.60 23.28
CA ALA A 76 9.25 -17.22 24.54
C ALA A 76 8.62 -18.61 24.67
N TRP A 77 9.20 -19.43 25.54
CA TRP A 77 8.74 -20.81 25.82
C TRP A 77 7.93 -20.92 27.11
N ASP A 78 8.11 -19.97 28.03
CA ASP A 78 7.30 -19.87 29.25
C ASP A 78 5.94 -19.24 28.95
N SER A 79 4.95 -19.53 29.80
CA SER A 79 3.57 -19.08 29.59
C SER A 79 3.45 -17.54 29.57
N THR A 80 4.08 -16.87 30.51
CA THR A 80 4.04 -15.40 30.62
C THR A 80 4.63 -14.74 29.38
N GLY A 81 5.81 -15.15 28.98
CA GLY A 81 6.47 -14.64 27.78
C GLY A 81 5.69 -14.91 26.51
N CYS A 82 5.09 -16.09 26.36
CA CYS A 82 4.22 -16.42 25.23
C CYS A 82 3.03 -15.46 25.10
N TRP A 83 2.38 -15.11 26.21
CA TRP A 83 1.24 -14.21 26.20
C TRP A 83 1.65 -12.75 25.99
N LEU A 84 2.76 -12.31 26.56
CA LEU A 84 3.32 -10.98 26.28
C LEU A 84 3.68 -10.83 24.80
N TRP A 85 4.25 -11.87 24.19
CA TRP A 85 4.54 -11.90 22.76
C TRP A 85 3.29 -11.77 21.90
N ARG A 86 2.18 -12.44 22.28
CA ARG A 86 0.88 -12.31 21.58
C ARG A 86 0.32 -10.89 21.68
N LEU A 87 0.38 -10.28 22.86
CA LEU A 87 -0.04 -8.89 23.08
C LEU A 87 0.82 -7.92 22.24
N ALA A 88 2.15 -8.07 22.26
CA ALA A 88 3.05 -7.23 21.46
C ALA A 88 2.74 -7.35 19.95
N LYS A 89 2.44 -8.58 19.47
CA LYS A 89 1.99 -8.78 18.09
C LYS A 89 0.66 -8.07 17.80
N ALA A 90 -0.30 -8.12 18.71
CA ALA A 90 -1.57 -7.40 18.51
C ALA A 90 -1.35 -5.90 18.35
N HIS A 91 -0.49 -5.28 19.17
CA HIS A 91 -0.16 -3.86 19.04
C HIS A 91 0.51 -3.54 17.68
N VAL A 92 1.59 -4.24 17.34
CA VAL A 92 2.30 -3.91 16.10
C VAL A 92 1.46 -4.20 14.86
N THR A 93 0.60 -5.22 14.90
CA THR A 93 -0.32 -5.50 13.78
C THR A 93 -1.36 -4.38 13.63
N ALA A 94 -1.89 -3.83 14.73
CA ALA A 94 -2.80 -2.68 14.65
C ALA A 94 -2.10 -1.44 14.08
N HIS A 95 -0.81 -1.23 14.38
CA HIS A 95 -0.02 -0.15 13.75
C HIS A 95 0.19 -0.39 12.26
N ASP A 96 0.51 -1.64 11.86
CA ASP A 96 0.68 -2.02 10.46
C ASP A 96 -0.61 -1.85 9.65
N VAL A 97 -1.75 -2.27 10.20
CA VAL A 97 -3.07 -2.08 9.57
C VAL A 97 -3.41 -0.60 9.44
N GLY A 98 -3.13 0.19 10.48
CA GLY A 98 -3.30 1.65 10.43
C GLY A 98 -2.42 2.29 9.36
N PHE A 99 -1.15 1.92 9.29
CA PHE A 99 -0.22 2.42 8.26
C PHE A 99 -0.66 2.01 6.85
N HIS A 100 -1.08 0.74 6.68
CA HIS A 100 -1.64 0.28 5.41
C HIS A 100 -2.79 1.17 4.95
N GLN A 101 -3.78 1.39 5.81
CA GLN A 101 -5.01 2.10 5.44
C GLN A 101 -4.79 3.61 5.24
N LEU A 102 -4.02 4.24 6.15
CA LEU A 102 -3.84 5.70 6.15
C LEU A 102 -2.78 6.19 5.17
N VAL A 103 -1.73 5.38 4.94
CA VAL A 103 -0.57 5.77 4.14
C VAL A 103 -0.55 5.02 2.82
N VAL A 104 -0.51 3.68 2.85
CA VAL A 104 -0.29 2.90 1.62
C VAL A 104 -1.53 2.93 0.73
N HIS A 105 -2.72 2.84 1.30
CA HIS A 105 -3.98 2.89 0.58
C HIS A 105 -4.45 4.34 0.37
N TRP A 106 -4.95 5.03 1.42
CA TRP A 106 -5.54 6.36 1.25
C TRP A 106 -4.57 7.38 0.65
N LEU A 107 -3.42 7.61 1.29
CA LEU A 107 -2.53 8.70 0.87
C LEU A 107 -1.91 8.43 -0.50
N ARG A 108 -1.24 7.28 -0.66
CA ARG A 108 -0.41 7.00 -1.84
C ARG A 108 -1.22 6.69 -3.09
N THR A 109 -2.46 6.24 -2.95
CA THR A 109 -3.33 5.97 -4.10
C THR A 109 -4.41 7.04 -4.27
N HIS A 110 -5.39 7.14 -3.39
CA HIS A 110 -6.53 8.03 -3.51
C HIS A 110 -6.15 9.52 -3.47
N CYS A 111 -5.49 9.95 -2.39
CA CYS A 111 -5.25 11.36 -2.12
C CYS A 111 -4.24 11.97 -3.10
N CYS A 112 -3.09 11.33 -3.30
CA CYS A 112 -2.03 11.85 -4.16
C CYS A 112 -2.37 11.76 -5.67
N THR A 113 -3.44 11.06 -6.05
CA THR A 113 -3.89 10.97 -7.44
C THR A 113 -4.77 12.17 -7.85
N GLU A 114 -5.48 12.79 -6.93
CA GLU A 114 -6.37 13.92 -7.24
C GLU A 114 -5.69 15.07 -7.99
N PRO A 115 -4.48 15.51 -7.62
CA PRO A 115 -3.77 16.54 -8.37
C PRO A 115 -3.56 16.20 -9.84
N TYR A 116 -3.27 14.93 -10.17
CA TYR A 116 -3.08 14.51 -11.57
C TYR A 116 -4.37 14.65 -12.36
N ILE A 117 -5.50 14.26 -11.77
CA ILE A 117 -6.84 14.31 -12.37
C ILE A 117 -7.30 15.76 -12.56
N ILE A 118 -7.19 16.57 -11.51
CA ILE A 118 -7.64 17.98 -11.55
C ILE A 118 -6.84 18.74 -12.59
N ALA A 119 -5.52 18.62 -12.59
CA ALA A 119 -4.66 19.29 -13.56
C ALA A 119 -4.92 18.79 -15.00
N ALA A 120 -5.16 17.49 -15.20
CA ALA A 120 -5.48 16.94 -16.52
C ALA A 120 -6.77 17.54 -17.09
N ASN A 121 -7.83 17.61 -16.29
CA ASN A 121 -9.10 18.20 -16.70
C ASN A 121 -9.03 19.72 -16.96
N ARG A 122 -8.02 20.40 -16.46
CA ARG A 122 -7.84 21.84 -16.60
C ARG A 122 -6.91 22.24 -17.73
N GLN A 123 -5.89 21.43 -17.98
CA GLN A 123 -4.78 21.80 -18.87
C GLN A 123 -4.73 20.96 -20.16
N LEU A 124 -5.24 19.73 -20.15
CA LEU A 124 -5.25 18.88 -21.33
C LEU A 124 -6.61 18.95 -22.03
N SER A 125 -6.61 19.18 -23.33
CA SER A 125 -7.79 19.01 -24.18
C SER A 125 -8.31 17.57 -24.13
N SER A 126 -9.62 17.37 -24.25
CA SER A 126 -10.21 16.03 -24.38
C SER A 126 -9.74 15.25 -25.63
N MET A 127 -9.14 15.96 -26.60
CA MET A 127 -8.53 15.37 -27.79
C MET A 127 -7.06 15.04 -27.60
N HIS A 128 -6.43 15.55 -26.53
CA HIS A 128 -5.02 15.34 -26.27
C HIS A 128 -4.71 13.84 -26.04
N PRO A 129 -3.68 13.26 -26.69
CA PRO A 129 -3.42 11.83 -26.62
C PRO A 129 -3.18 11.36 -25.17
N ILE A 130 -2.44 12.11 -24.36
CA ILE A 130 -2.17 11.74 -22.97
C ILE A 130 -3.43 11.83 -22.11
N TYR A 131 -4.34 12.79 -22.36
CA TYR A 131 -5.64 12.81 -21.71
C TYR A 131 -6.44 11.53 -21.98
N ARG A 132 -6.52 11.12 -23.26
CA ARG A 132 -7.22 9.89 -23.67
C ARG A 132 -6.60 8.61 -23.10
N LEU A 133 -5.28 8.58 -22.95
CA LEU A 133 -4.59 7.45 -22.33
C LEU A 133 -4.92 7.36 -20.84
N LEU A 134 -4.96 8.49 -20.12
CA LEU A 134 -5.17 8.56 -18.69
C LEU A 134 -6.65 8.56 -18.27
N LEU A 135 -7.59 8.94 -19.15
CA LEU A 135 -9.00 9.08 -18.82
C LEU A 135 -9.61 7.83 -18.16
N PRO A 136 -9.40 6.59 -18.66
CA PRO A 136 -9.89 5.40 -17.98
C PRO A 136 -9.34 5.24 -16.57
N HIS A 137 -8.09 5.65 -16.34
CA HIS A 137 -7.41 5.56 -15.04
C HIS A 137 -7.86 6.62 -14.03
N PHE A 138 -8.63 7.61 -14.47
CA PHE A 138 -9.14 8.72 -13.63
C PHE A 138 -10.64 8.67 -13.37
N ARG A 139 -11.36 7.84 -14.10
CA ARG A 139 -12.82 7.88 -14.29
C ARG A 139 -13.61 7.98 -13.00
N TYR A 140 -13.34 7.15 -12.01
CA TYR A 140 -14.16 7.06 -10.79
C TYR A 140 -13.51 7.66 -9.55
N THR A 141 -12.22 8.00 -9.61
CA THR A 141 -11.42 8.35 -8.44
C THR A 141 -11.95 9.56 -7.67
N MET A 142 -12.38 10.62 -8.36
CA MET A 142 -12.86 11.84 -7.68
C MET A 142 -14.17 11.59 -6.93
N ASP A 143 -15.06 10.81 -7.50
CA ASP A 143 -16.35 10.47 -6.90
C ASP A 143 -16.16 9.58 -5.66
N ILE A 144 -15.39 8.51 -5.80
CA ILE A 144 -15.13 7.60 -4.67
C ILE A 144 -14.36 8.30 -3.53
N ASN A 145 -13.44 9.22 -3.86
CA ASN A 145 -12.75 10.02 -2.86
C ASN A 145 -13.69 10.95 -2.10
N ALA A 146 -14.72 11.51 -2.77
CA ALA A 146 -15.75 12.30 -2.10
C ALA A 146 -16.56 11.43 -1.11
N LEU A 147 -16.94 10.21 -1.51
CA LEU A 147 -17.61 9.24 -0.64
C LEU A 147 -16.73 8.81 0.53
N ALA A 148 -15.44 8.56 0.29
CA ALA A 148 -14.49 8.23 1.36
C ALA A 148 -14.38 9.34 2.41
N ARG A 149 -14.35 10.62 1.96
CA ARG A 149 -14.38 11.77 2.88
C ARG A 149 -15.67 11.86 3.67
N LEU A 150 -16.79 11.50 3.06
CA LEU A 150 -18.09 11.58 3.72
C LEU A 150 -18.30 10.48 4.77
N PHE A 151 -17.81 9.26 4.53
CA PHE A 151 -18.17 8.09 5.34
C PHE A 151 -17.00 7.46 6.11
N LEU A 152 -15.78 7.58 5.62
CA LEU A 152 -14.65 6.83 6.16
C LEU A 152 -13.70 7.68 7.00
N ILE A 153 -13.23 8.80 6.45
CA ILE A 153 -12.13 9.60 7.00
C ILE A 153 -12.57 10.93 7.63
N ASN A 154 -13.88 11.22 7.62
CA ASN A 154 -14.45 12.37 8.32
C ASN A 154 -14.33 12.24 9.84
N ALA A 155 -14.54 13.36 10.54
CA ALA A 155 -14.63 13.37 12.00
C ALA A 155 -15.74 12.41 12.49
N ASP A 156 -15.42 11.62 13.51
CA ASP A 156 -16.28 10.54 14.04
C ASP A 156 -16.61 9.43 13.03
N GLY A 157 -15.92 9.42 11.89
CA GLY A 157 -16.07 8.41 10.84
C GLY A 157 -15.57 7.02 11.25
N ILE A 158 -15.57 6.13 10.27
CA ILE A 158 -15.20 4.73 10.51
C ILE A 158 -13.74 4.61 10.94
N ILE A 159 -12.83 5.32 10.27
CA ILE A 159 -11.39 5.27 10.59
C ILE A 159 -11.14 5.75 12.03
N GLU A 160 -11.68 6.91 12.41
CA GLU A 160 -11.47 7.45 13.77
C GLU A 160 -12.04 6.56 14.85
N SER A 161 -13.13 5.84 14.59
CA SER A 161 -13.82 5.01 15.60
C SER A 161 -13.29 3.58 15.71
N THR A 162 -12.48 3.11 14.75
CA THR A 162 -12.09 1.69 14.68
C THR A 162 -10.59 1.43 14.48
N PHE A 163 -9.77 2.48 14.31
CA PHE A 163 -8.31 2.35 14.22
C PHE A 163 -7.60 2.97 15.41
N SER A 164 -6.46 2.40 15.81
CA SER A 164 -5.73 2.84 17.00
C SER A 164 -5.43 4.35 17.07
N PRO A 165 -5.04 5.04 15.98
CA PRO A 165 -4.77 6.47 16.05
C PRO A 165 -6.01 7.34 16.36
N GLY A 166 -7.23 6.80 16.18
CA GLY A 166 -8.46 7.55 16.41
C GLY A 166 -8.52 8.83 15.57
N LYS A 167 -8.95 9.93 16.17
CA LYS A 167 -9.06 11.24 15.49
C LYS A 167 -7.74 11.80 14.94
N TYR A 168 -6.60 11.22 15.30
CA TYR A 168 -5.29 11.62 14.79
C TYR A 168 -4.88 10.87 13.52
N SER A 169 -5.73 10.01 13.00
CA SER A 169 -5.45 9.18 11.82
C SER A 169 -5.03 10.03 10.60
N MET A 170 -5.78 11.07 10.28
CA MET A 170 -5.48 11.91 9.12
C MET A 170 -4.26 12.82 9.36
N GLU A 171 -3.98 13.19 10.62
CA GLU A 171 -2.76 13.93 10.98
C GLU A 171 -1.51 13.05 10.73
N ILE A 172 -1.56 11.75 11.06
CA ILE A 172 -0.48 10.79 10.77
C ILE A 172 -0.28 10.61 9.26
N SER A 173 -1.36 10.48 8.49
CA SER A 173 -1.30 10.42 7.03
C SER A 173 -0.62 11.66 6.44
N SER A 174 -1.01 12.86 6.90
CA SER A 174 -0.41 14.13 6.51
C SER A 174 1.07 14.24 6.91
N ALA A 175 1.44 13.80 8.13
CA ALA A 175 2.83 13.77 8.58
C ALA A 175 3.70 12.89 7.67
N TYR A 176 3.18 11.72 7.27
CA TYR A 176 3.90 10.86 6.32
C TYR A 176 4.08 11.53 4.96
N TYR A 177 3.04 12.19 4.43
CA TYR A 177 3.15 12.94 3.18
C TYR A 177 4.28 13.96 3.25
N HIS A 178 4.31 14.78 4.28
CA HIS A 178 5.34 15.82 4.43
C HIS A 178 6.76 15.25 4.54
N GLN A 179 6.95 14.17 5.27
CA GLN A 179 8.28 13.65 5.60
C GLN A 179 8.82 12.68 4.54
N TYR A 180 7.97 11.85 3.93
CA TYR A 180 8.44 10.67 3.19
C TYR A 180 7.90 10.52 1.77
N TRP A 181 6.73 11.13 1.45
CA TRP A 181 6.16 10.95 0.13
C TRP A 181 6.97 11.66 -0.95
N ARG A 182 7.21 10.94 -2.06
CA ARG A 182 7.91 11.42 -3.25
C ARG A 182 7.31 10.76 -4.47
N PHE A 183 7.04 11.55 -5.53
CA PHE A 183 6.47 11.03 -6.77
C PHE A 183 7.36 9.97 -7.45
N ASP A 184 8.67 10.22 -7.54
CA ASP A 184 9.62 9.32 -8.19
C ASP A 184 9.73 7.94 -7.52
N MET A 185 9.33 7.84 -6.23
CA MET A 185 9.31 6.60 -5.45
C MET A 185 7.96 5.87 -5.49
N GLU A 186 6.99 6.36 -6.25
CA GLU A 186 5.72 5.66 -6.48
C GLU A 186 5.81 4.63 -7.63
N ALA A 187 6.81 4.74 -8.50
CA ALA A 187 7.14 3.70 -9.46
C ALA A 187 7.55 2.41 -8.75
N LEU A 188 6.95 1.26 -9.12
CA LEU A 188 7.22 -0.02 -8.45
C LEU A 188 8.72 -0.38 -8.34
N PRO A 189 9.55 -0.26 -9.41
CA PRO A 189 10.98 -0.54 -9.29
C PRO A 189 11.69 0.35 -8.27
N ALA A 190 11.40 1.65 -8.28
CA ALA A 190 12.00 2.62 -7.36
C ALA A 190 11.56 2.38 -5.91
N ASP A 191 10.29 2.06 -5.67
CA ASP A 191 9.77 1.71 -4.34
C ASP A 191 10.45 0.45 -3.78
N LEU A 192 10.63 -0.58 -4.60
CA LEU A 192 11.31 -1.82 -4.19
C LEU A 192 12.78 -1.57 -3.82
N ILE A 193 13.50 -0.79 -4.61
CA ILE A 193 14.90 -0.43 -4.33
C ILE A 193 14.99 0.39 -3.04
N ARG A 194 14.17 1.43 -2.91
CA ARG A 194 14.15 2.30 -1.71
C ARG A 194 13.92 1.51 -0.43
N ARG A 195 13.02 0.54 -0.47
CA ARG A 195 12.72 -0.32 0.69
C ARG A 195 13.75 -1.43 0.92
N GLY A 196 14.79 -1.55 0.08
CA GLY A 196 15.77 -2.63 0.14
C GLY A 196 15.22 -4.01 -0.25
N MET A 197 14.05 -4.04 -0.91
CA MET A 197 13.41 -5.28 -1.38
C MET A 197 13.92 -5.74 -2.74
N ALA A 198 14.66 -4.88 -3.43
CA ALA A 198 15.36 -5.21 -4.67
C ALA A 198 16.68 -4.44 -4.78
N VAL A 199 17.56 -4.93 -5.64
CA VAL A 199 18.77 -4.22 -6.10
C VAL A 199 18.79 -4.24 -7.63
N GLU A 200 19.40 -3.21 -8.24
CA GLU A 200 19.60 -3.17 -9.67
C GLU A 200 20.48 -4.35 -10.11
N ASP A 201 20.03 -5.06 -11.12
CA ASP A 201 20.76 -6.16 -11.75
C ASP A 201 20.38 -6.19 -13.25
N PRO A 202 21.21 -5.63 -14.13
CA PRO A 202 20.93 -5.61 -15.57
C PRO A 202 20.80 -7.00 -16.22
N THR A 203 21.27 -8.06 -15.54
CA THR A 203 21.14 -9.44 -16.01
C THR A 203 19.83 -10.12 -15.61
N ALA A 204 19.11 -9.54 -14.65
CA ALA A 204 17.81 -10.04 -14.23
C ALA A 204 16.69 -9.66 -15.19
N LYS A 205 15.66 -10.50 -15.26
CA LYS A 205 14.53 -10.37 -16.21
C LYS A 205 13.89 -8.97 -16.27
N HIS A 206 13.79 -8.29 -15.10
CA HIS A 206 13.17 -6.96 -14.96
C HIS A 206 14.20 -5.86 -14.65
N GLY A 207 15.50 -6.12 -14.87
CA GLY A 207 16.59 -5.22 -14.47
C GLY A 207 16.78 -5.16 -12.93
N LEU A 208 16.07 -5.99 -12.16
CA LEU A 208 16.07 -6.02 -10.71
C LEU A 208 16.19 -7.43 -10.18
N LYS A 209 17.05 -7.61 -9.16
CA LYS A 209 17.10 -8.81 -8.34
C LYS A 209 16.38 -8.58 -7.02
N LEU A 210 15.33 -9.37 -6.75
CA LEU A 210 14.59 -9.30 -5.50
C LEU A 210 15.40 -9.82 -4.32
N THR A 211 15.28 -9.20 -3.15
CA THR A 211 15.91 -9.65 -1.90
C THR A 211 15.20 -10.88 -1.33
N ILE A 212 13.89 -10.97 -1.54
CA ILE A 212 13.07 -12.17 -1.30
C ILE A 212 12.52 -12.57 -2.67
N GLU A 213 12.98 -13.70 -3.20
CA GLU A 213 12.68 -14.11 -4.58
C GLU A 213 11.18 -14.35 -4.76
N ASP A 214 10.54 -15.07 -3.85
CA ASP A 214 9.08 -15.25 -3.81
C ASP A 214 8.42 -14.17 -2.91
N TYR A 215 8.58 -12.91 -3.28
CA TYR A 215 7.77 -11.81 -2.74
C TYR A 215 6.61 -11.54 -3.72
N PRO A 216 5.37 -12.05 -3.46
CA PRO A 216 4.30 -12.08 -4.46
C PRO A 216 3.97 -10.71 -5.06
N PHE A 217 3.83 -9.68 -4.23
CA PHE A 217 3.59 -8.31 -4.70
C PHE A 217 4.66 -7.83 -5.69
N ALA A 218 5.94 -8.08 -5.38
CA ALA A 218 7.03 -7.63 -6.24
C ALA A 218 7.17 -8.50 -7.50
N SER A 219 7.16 -9.82 -7.35
CA SER A 219 7.40 -10.75 -8.46
C SER A 219 6.28 -10.74 -9.49
N ASP A 220 5.02 -10.62 -9.08
CA ASP A 220 3.87 -10.47 -9.98
C ASP A 220 3.74 -9.03 -10.47
N GLY A 221 3.99 -8.05 -9.58
CA GLY A 221 3.93 -6.63 -9.88
C GLY A 221 4.93 -6.17 -10.94
N LEU A 222 6.15 -6.70 -10.95
CA LEU A 222 7.15 -6.37 -11.97
C LEU A 222 6.73 -6.83 -13.37
N ILE A 223 6.04 -7.97 -13.49
CA ILE A 223 5.51 -8.43 -14.79
C ILE A 223 4.40 -7.46 -15.26
N LEU A 224 3.50 -7.07 -14.35
CA LEU A 224 2.44 -6.10 -14.65
C LEU A 224 3.03 -4.72 -15.00
N TRP A 225 4.01 -4.26 -14.23
CA TRP A 225 4.72 -3.00 -14.49
C TRP A 225 5.34 -2.95 -15.87
N ASP A 226 6.04 -4.02 -16.28
CA ASP A 226 6.63 -4.10 -17.62
C ASP A 226 5.56 -4.10 -18.71
N ALA A 227 4.46 -4.82 -18.52
CA ALA A 227 3.35 -4.82 -19.46
C ALA A 227 2.75 -3.41 -19.64
N LEU A 228 2.52 -2.70 -18.54
CA LEU A 228 2.05 -1.30 -18.53
C LEU A 228 3.06 -0.38 -19.23
N LYS A 229 4.34 -0.49 -18.86
CA LYS A 229 5.38 0.37 -19.46
C LYS A 229 5.52 0.17 -20.96
N ILE A 230 5.39 -1.05 -21.45
CA ILE A 230 5.43 -1.33 -22.88
C ILE A 230 4.19 -0.78 -23.59
N TRP A 231 2.99 -0.94 -23.01
CA TRP A 231 1.77 -0.34 -23.52
C TRP A 231 1.89 1.19 -23.62
N VAL A 232 2.32 1.85 -22.57
CA VAL A 232 2.54 3.31 -22.55
C VAL A 232 3.60 3.71 -23.56
N SER A 233 4.68 2.94 -23.69
CA SER A 233 5.75 3.21 -24.67
C SER A 233 5.24 3.11 -26.11
N ASP A 234 4.49 2.07 -26.45
CA ASP A 234 3.89 1.91 -27.78
C ASP A 234 2.97 3.10 -28.09
N TYR A 235 2.14 3.51 -27.13
CA TYR A 235 1.21 4.63 -27.25
C TYR A 235 1.95 5.98 -27.42
N VAL A 236 2.87 6.30 -26.53
CA VAL A 236 3.65 7.56 -26.58
C VAL A 236 4.48 7.64 -27.86
N ASN A 237 5.14 6.56 -28.28
CA ASN A 237 5.94 6.56 -29.52
C ASN A 237 5.10 6.79 -30.78
N HIS A 238 3.82 6.42 -30.77
CA HIS A 238 2.91 6.67 -31.89
C HIS A 238 2.56 8.16 -32.01
N PHE A 239 2.25 8.83 -30.91
CA PHE A 239 1.80 10.24 -30.92
C PHE A 239 2.94 11.26 -30.84
N TYR A 240 4.11 10.88 -30.31
CA TYR A 240 5.28 11.73 -30.17
C TYR A 240 6.43 11.21 -31.06
N PRO A 241 6.54 11.66 -32.31
CA PRO A 241 7.60 11.23 -33.21
C PRO A 241 8.99 11.63 -32.70
N SER A 242 10.05 11.01 -33.26
CA SER A 242 11.42 11.18 -32.73
C SER A 242 12.10 12.51 -33.11
N GLU A 243 11.52 13.27 -34.04
CA GLU A 243 12.10 14.52 -34.50
C GLU A 243 11.53 15.74 -33.78
N GLY A 244 12.39 16.64 -33.32
CA GLY A 244 12.01 17.99 -32.89
C GLY A 244 11.57 18.15 -31.44
N SER A 245 11.99 17.34 -30.47
CA SER A 245 11.63 17.47 -29.03
C SER A 245 10.13 17.68 -28.75
N PRO A 246 9.23 16.85 -29.28
CA PRO A 246 7.79 17.10 -29.27
C PRO A 246 7.19 17.12 -27.85
N VAL A 247 7.82 16.44 -26.90
CA VAL A 247 7.38 16.43 -25.49
C VAL A 247 7.64 17.77 -24.81
N GLU A 248 8.84 18.35 -25.00
CA GLU A 248 9.20 19.64 -24.38
C GLU A 248 8.42 20.82 -25.01
N SER A 249 8.03 20.71 -26.27
CA SER A 249 7.26 21.76 -26.99
C SER A 249 5.75 21.63 -26.84
N ASP A 250 5.24 20.58 -26.25
CA ASP A 250 3.82 20.36 -26.01
C ASP A 250 3.32 21.22 -24.85
N GLN A 251 2.65 22.33 -25.17
CA GLN A 251 2.24 23.34 -24.19
C GLN A 251 1.18 22.82 -23.20
N GLU A 252 0.23 22.01 -23.66
CA GLU A 252 -0.80 21.42 -22.79
C GLU A 252 -0.18 20.43 -21.81
N LEU A 253 0.71 19.58 -22.29
CA LEU A 253 1.44 18.62 -21.48
C LEU A 253 2.34 19.29 -20.43
N GLN A 254 3.07 20.34 -20.81
CA GLN A 254 3.92 21.09 -19.89
C GLN A 254 3.06 21.83 -18.83
N ALA A 255 1.96 22.44 -19.23
CA ALA A 255 1.02 23.12 -18.31
C ALA A 255 0.39 22.13 -17.32
N TRP A 256 0.00 20.92 -17.78
CA TRP A 256 -0.50 19.86 -16.93
C TRP A 256 0.49 19.47 -15.85
N TRP A 257 1.71 19.15 -16.24
CA TRP A 257 2.73 18.69 -15.29
C TRP A 257 3.21 19.80 -14.35
N ASP A 258 3.30 21.03 -14.84
CA ASP A 258 3.60 22.18 -13.97
C ASP A 258 2.49 22.43 -12.95
N GLU A 259 1.21 22.33 -13.32
CA GLU A 259 0.09 22.47 -12.38
C GLU A 259 0.08 21.35 -11.33
N VAL A 260 0.34 20.11 -11.71
CA VAL A 260 0.51 19.00 -10.76
C VAL A 260 1.54 19.34 -9.70
N ARG A 261 2.72 19.80 -10.12
CA ARG A 261 3.83 20.12 -9.23
C ARG A 261 3.59 21.39 -8.42
N THR A 262 3.19 22.49 -9.07
CA THR A 262 3.21 23.82 -8.46
C THR A 262 1.94 24.18 -7.71
N LYS A 263 0.80 23.56 -8.04
CA LYS A 263 -0.53 23.75 -7.42
C LYS A 263 -0.97 22.51 -6.65
N GLY A 264 -0.92 21.37 -7.28
CA GLY A 264 -1.35 20.09 -6.68
C GLY A 264 -0.49 19.69 -5.49
N HIS A 265 0.83 19.77 -5.64
CA HIS A 265 1.82 19.50 -4.60
C HIS A 265 2.68 20.74 -4.30
N GLY A 266 2.04 21.90 -4.17
CA GLY A 266 2.70 23.19 -4.09
C GLY A 266 3.67 23.35 -2.92
N ASP A 267 3.45 22.65 -1.82
CA ASP A 267 4.34 22.54 -0.66
C ASP A 267 5.65 21.78 -0.96
N LYS A 268 5.65 20.94 -1.99
CA LYS A 268 6.80 20.18 -2.48
C LYS A 268 7.32 20.62 -3.84
N LYS A 269 6.83 21.74 -4.39
CA LYS A 269 7.14 22.20 -5.76
C LYS A 269 8.63 22.36 -6.06
N ASN A 270 9.46 22.63 -5.05
CA ASN A 270 10.89 22.87 -5.19
C ASN A 270 11.75 21.63 -4.93
N GLU A 271 11.13 20.49 -4.67
CA GLU A 271 11.85 19.26 -4.43
C GLU A 271 12.57 18.76 -5.69
N PRO A 272 13.85 18.37 -5.61
CA PRO A 272 14.65 18.03 -6.79
C PRO A 272 14.28 16.71 -7.47
N TRP A 273 13.46 15.89 -6.82
CA TRP A 273 13.04 14.58 -7.33
C TRP A 273 11.85 14.64 -8.32
N TRP A 274 11.25 15.81 -8.57
CA TRP A 274 10.21 15.91 -9.57
C TRP A 274 10.76 15.63 -10.97
N PRO A 275 10.16 14.70 -11.74
CA PRO A 275 10.51 14.50 -13.14
C PRO A 275 10.32 15.78 -13.96
N VAL A 276 11.22 16.01 -14.89
CA VAL A 276 11.10 17.09 -15.88
C VAL A 276 10.74 16.45 -17.21
N LEU A 277 9.60 16.83 -17.80
CA LEU A 277 9.12 16.27 -19.07
C LEU A 277 9.86 16.89 -20.26
N LYS A 278 10.99 16.33 -20.65
CA LYS A 278 11.77 16.74 -21.83
C LYS A 278 11.75 15.71 -22.94
N THR A 279 11.87 14.46 -22.57
CA THR A 279 11.99 13.34 -23.50
C THR A 279 10.75 12.44 -23.44
N LYS A 280 10.63 11.58 -24.45
CA LYS A 280 9.60 10.52 -24.43
C LYS A 280 9.77 9.57 -23.25
N ASP A 281 11.00 9.27 -22.88
CA ASP A 281 11.28 8.37 -21.76
C ASP A 281 10.83 8.98 -20.43
N ASP A 282 11.00 10.31 -20.26
CA ASP A 282 10.44 11.01 -19.10
C ASP A 282 8.92 10.90 -19.05
N LEU A 283 8.26 11.14 -20.18
CA LEU A 283 6.80 11.05 -20.30
C LEU A 283 6.31 9.61 -20.06
N ILE A 284 6.95 8.61 -20.65
CA ILE A 284 6.64 7.20 -20.45
C ILE A 284 6.76 6.84 -18.96
N GLN A 285 7.83 7.27 -18.31
CA GLN A 285 8.05 6.98 -16.88
C GLN A 285 6.97 7.63 -16.01
N VAL A 286 6.63 8.90 -16.23
CA VAL A 286 5.59 9.61 -15.47
C VAL A 286 4.22 8.96 -15.67
N VAL A 287 3.82 8.73 -16.90
CA VAL A 287 2.51 8.15 -17.23
C VAL A 287 2.40 6.71 -16.70
N THR A 288 3.44 5.89 -16.86
CA THR A 288 3.46 4.52 -16.33
C THR A 288 3.34 4.53 -14.81
N THR A 289 4.00 5.47 -14.12
CA THR A 289 3.91 5.60 -12.66
C THR A 289 2.48 5.94 -12.21
N ILE A 290 1.83 6.88 -12.88
CA ILE A 290 0.44 7.26 -12.57
C ILE A 290 -0.50 6.07 -12.80
N ILE A 291 -0.39 5.39 -13.95
CA ILE A 291 -1.19 4.21 -14.29
C ILE A 291 -0.97 3.08 -13.27
N TRP A 292 0.27 2.83 -12.87
CA TRP A 292 0.57 1.84 -11.83
C TRP A 292 -0.13 2.17 -10.51
N VAL A 293 -0.05 3.43 -10.06
CA VAL A 293 -0.65 3.86 -8.79
C VAL A 293 -2.17 3.71 -8.81
N THR A 294 -2.82 4.11 -9.90
CA THR A 294 -4.29 4.10 -10.02
C THR A 294 -4.88 2.72 -10.28
N SER A 295 -4.10 1.78 -10.78
CA SER A 295 -4.55 0.42 -11.11
C SER A 295 -3.84 -0.65 -10.27
N GLY A 296 -2.63 -1.08 -10.64
CA GLY A 296 -1.95 -2.21 -10.02
C GLY A 296 -1.64 -2.02 -8.53
N HIS A 297 -1.14 -0.85 -8.13
CA HIS A 297 -0.87 -0.56 -6.72
C HIS A 297 -2.19 -0.51 -5.92
N HIS A 298 -3.18 0.25 -6.40
CA HIS A 298 -4.48 0.32 -5.73
C HIS A 298 -5.12 -1.06 -5.59
N ALA A 299 -5.17 -1.86 -6.65
CA ALA A 299 -5.73 -3.21 -6.60
C ALA A 299 -5.04 -4.07 -5.52
N ALA A 300 -3.70 -4.04 -5.47
CA ALA A 300 -2.94 -4.84 -4.50
C ALA A 300 -3.19 -4.44 -3.04
N VAL A 301 -3.47 -3.16 -2.76
CA VAL A 301 -3.69 -2.69 -1.39
C VAL A 301 -5.17 -2.62 -0.98
N ASN A 302 -6.09 -2.71 -1.94
CA ASN A 302 -7.53 -2.58 -1.69
C ASN A 302 -8.28 -3.93 -1.67
N PHE A 303 -8.27 -4.68 -2.77
CA PHE A 303 -9.19 -5.82 -2.94
C PHE A 303 -8.90 -7.04 -2.06
N GLY A 304 -7.71 -7.12 -1.47
CA GLY A 304 -7.36 -8.13 -0.48
C GLY A 304 -7.83 -7.85 0.96
N GLN A 305 -8.39 -6.67 1.23
CA GLN A 305 -8.63 -6.23 2.60
C GLN A 305 -9.58 -7.16 3.37
N TYR A 306 -10.67 -7.62 2.78
CA TYR A 306 -11.59 -8.56 3.43
C TYR A 306 -10.94 -9.92 3.67
N HIS A 307 -10.32 -10.51 2.67
CA HIS A 307 -9.71 -11.84 2.76
C HIS A 307 -8.57 -11.89 3.81
N TYR A 308 -7.76 -10.85 3.90
CA TYR A 308 -6.61 -10.81 4.81
C TYR A 308 -6.91 -10.13 6.15
N GLY A 309 -7.91 -9.23 6.22
CA GLY A 309 -8.19 -8.38 7.37
C GLY A 309 -9.58 -8.56 7.99
N GLY A 310 -10.51 -9.25 7.33
CA GLY A 310 -11.88 -9.45 7.83
C GLY A 310 -11.95 -10.26 9.13
N TYR A 311 -10.96 -11.13 9.40
CA TYR A 311 -10.84 -11.84 10.67
C TYR A 311 -9.92 -11.07 11.64
N PHE A 312 -10.50 -10.28 12.52
CA PHE A 312 -9.77 -9.34 13.38
C PHE A 312 -8.64 -9.95 14.25
N PRO A 313 -8.66 -11.23 14.69
CA PRO A 313 -7.53 -11.77 15.46
C PRO A 313 -6.23 -11.85 14.62
N ASN A 314 -6.33 -11.97 13.29
CA ASN A 314 -5.18 -11.93 12.39
C ASN A 314 -4.68 -10.49 12.16
N ARG A 315 -5.61 -9.54 12.00
CA ARG A 315 -5.31 -8.14 11.69
C ARG A 315 -6.21 -7.17 12.47
N PRO A 316 -6.01 -7.05 13.79
CA PRO A 316 -6.74 -6.07 14.59
C PRO A 316 -6.42 -4.65 14.11
N THR A 317 -7.43 -3.81 13.95
CA THR A 317 -7.26 -2.40 13.53
C THR A 317 -7.02 -1.47 14.72
N ILE A 318 -7.43 -1.89 15.91
CA ILE A 318 -7.32 -1.12 17.14
C ILE A 318 -6.88 -2.02 18.29
N THR A 319 -6.02 -1.50 19.16
CA THR A 319 -5.72 -2.05 20.47
C THR A 319 -6.25 -1.12 21.55
N ARG A 320 -6.91 -1.69 22.58
CA ARG A 320 -7.70 -0.93 23.56
C ARG A 320 -7.06 -0.82 24.93
N THR A 321 -6.04 -1.63 25.22
CA THR A 321 -5.35 -1.67 26.51
C THR A 321 -3.85 -1.53 26.33
N ASN A 322 -3.18 -0.96 27.33
CA ASN A 322 -1.71 -0.90 27.35
C ASN A 322 -1.09 -2.26 27.61
N MET A 323 0.20 -2.39 27.36
CA MET A 323 0.96 -3.57 27.78
C MET A 323 0.96 -3.68 29.31
N PRO A 324 0.62 -4.85 29.88
CA PRO A 324 0.51 -5.01 31.35
C PRO A 324 1.83 -4.75 32.08
N THR A 325 2.95 -4.95 31.42
CA THR A 325 4.29 -4.70 31.97
C THR A 325 4.68 -3.21 32.02
N GLU A 326 3.88 -2.33 31.43
CA GLU A 326 4.16 -0.89 31.47
C GLU A 326 3.93 -0.30 32.87
N GLU A 327 2.91 -0.79 33.58
CA GLU A 327 2.55 -0.38 34.94
C GLU A 327 2.22 -1.63 35.77
N PRO A 328 3.25 -2.41 36.18
CA PRO A 328 3.06 -3.75 36.76
C PRO A 328 2.35 -3.75 38.12
N TRP A 329 2.16 -2.57 38.72
CA TRP A 329 1.43 -2.39 39.96
C TRP A 329 -0.09 -2.19 39.80
N LYS A 330 -0.58 -2.05 38.54
CA LYS A 330 -2.00 -1.87 38.22
C LYS A 330 -2.75 -3.20 38.09
N ASP A 331 -4.07 -3.12 38.11
CA ASP A 331 -4.97 -4.27 37.98
C ASP A 331 -4.82 -5.02 36.65
N GLU A 332 -4.37 -4.34 35.61
CA GLU A 332 -4.10 -4.94 34.28
C GLU A 332 -3.04 -6.04 34.39
N MET A 333 -1.98 -5.84 35.14
CA MET A 333 -0.95 -6.88 35.33
C MET A 333 -1.51 -8.06 36.15
N LYS A 334 -2.33 -7.81 37.17
CA LYS A 334 -2.99 -8.87 37.93
C LYS A 334 -3.92 -9.69 37.03
N LEU A 335 -4.76 -9.03 36.24
CA LEU A 335 -5.63 -9.72 35.28
C LEU A 335 -4.81 -10.55 34.29
N PHE A 336 -3.71 -9.99 33.78
CA PHE A 336 -2.83 -10.69 32.85
C PHE A 336 -2.20 -11.95 33.47
N MET A 337 -1.78 -11.88 34.73
CA MET A 337 -1.23 -13.04 35.47
C MET A 337 -2.26 -14.11 35.75
N ASP A 338 -3.48 -13.71 36.12
CA ASP A 338 -4.56 -14.62 36.47
C ASP A 338 -5.27 -15.21 35.24
N LYS A 339 -5.49 -14.38 34.22
CA LYS A 339 -6.26 -14.73 33.00
C LYS A 339 -5.69 -14.03 31.74
N PRO A 340 -4.57 -14.50 31.21
CA PRO A 340 -3.90 -13.85 30.08
C PRO A 340 -4.75 -13.83 28.78
N GLU A 341 -5.64 -14.83 28.60
CA GLU A 341 -6.59 -14.84 27.47
C GLU A 341 -7.57 -13.67 27.55
N ASP A 342 -8.10 -13.38 28.72
CA ASP A 342 -9.02 -12.25 28.94
C ASP A 342 -8.29 -10.92 28.72
N ALA A 343 -7.01 -10.81 29.10
CA ALA A 343 -6.19 -9.64 28.84
C ALA A 343 -6.00 -9.43 27.32
N LEU A 344 -5.75 -10.48 26.56
CA LEU A 344 -5.64 -10.40 25.09
C LEU A 344 -6.99 -10.02 24.45
N LEU A 345 -8.09 -10.64 24.86
CA LEU A 345 -9.43 -10.33 24.36
C LEU A 345 -9.84 -8.87 24.65
N ARG A 346 -9.46 -8.33 25.81
CA ARG A 346 -9.69 -6.91 26.14
C ARG A 346 -8.83 -5.97 25.29
N CYS A 347 -7.64 -6.41 24.87
CA CYS A 347 -6.76 -5.64 23.98
C CYS A 347 -7.34 -5.54 22.56
N PHE A 348 -7.99 -6.57 22.05
CA PHE A 348 -8.56 -6.59 20.71
C PHE A 348 -9.74 -5.60 20.54
N PRO A 349 -10.14 -5.30 19.27
CA PRO A 349 -11.35 -4.52 19.00
C PRO A 349 -12.56 -5.05 19.77
N SER A 350 -13.46 -4.16 20.18
CA SER A 350 -14.76 -4.59 20.71
C SER A 350 -15.56 -5.31 19.63
N PRO A 351 -16.56 -6.15 19.99
CA PRO A 351 -17.42 -6.80 18.99
C PRO A 351 -18.03 -5.83 17.99
N PHE A 352 -18.46 -4.65 18.45
CA PHE A 352 -19.01 -3.61 17.58
C PHE A 352 -17.95 -3.05 16.61
N GLN A 353 -16.74 -2.76 17.08
CA GLN A 353 -15.64 -2.27 16.22
C GLN A 353 -15.22 -3.34 15.20
N ALA A 354 -15.09 -4.60 15.64
CA ALA A 354 -14.73 -5.71 14.75
C ALA A 354 -15.77 -5.91 13.64
N THR A 355 -17.07 -5.92 13.99
CA THR A 355 -18.16 -6.04 13.01
C THR A 355 -18.17 -4.87 12.02
N LYS A 356 -18.00 -3.64 12.54
CA LYS A 356 -17.97 -2.43 11.70
C LYS A 356 -16.83 -2.49 10.68
N VAL A 357 -15.63 -2.87 11.11
CA VAL A 357 -14.47 -3.05 10.23
C VAL A 357 -14.71 -4.16 9.21
N MET A 358 -15.20 -5.32 9.64
CA MET A 358 -15.46 -6.45 8.74
C MET A 358 -16.42 -6.07 7.60
N VAL A 359 -17.52 -5.36 7.92
CA VAL A 359 -18.48 -4.88 6.91
C VAL A 359 -17.84 -3.90 5.93
N ILE A 360 -17.01 -2.97 6.43
CA ILE A 360 -16.33 -2.00 5.56
C ILE A 360 -15.29 -2.67 4.68
N LEU A 361 -14.51 -3.61 5.20
CA LEU A 361 -13.53 -4.33 4.39
C LEU A 361 -14.21 -5.19 3.31
N ASP A 362 -15.41 -5.73 3.58
CA ASP A 362 -16.24 -6.40 2.57
C ASP A 362 -16.63 -5.43 1.45
N VAL A 363 -17.17 -4.27 1.80
CA VAL A 363 -17.53 -3.22 0.82
C VAL A 363 -16.31 -2.81 -0.01
N LEU A 364 -15.17 -2.47 0.64
CA LEU A 364 -13.95 -2.02 -0.04
C LEU A 364 -13.29 -3.12 -0.90
N SER A 365 -13.61 -4.38 -0.69
CA SER A 365 -13.07 -5.49 -1.48
C SER A 365 -14.04 -5.96 -2.58
N ASN A 366 -15.14 -5.24 -2.79
CA ASN A 366 -16.19 -5.66 -3.70
C ASN A 366 -15.99 -5.03 -5.08
N HIS A 367 -15.96 -5.85 -6.13
CA HIS A 367 -16.00 -5.40 -7.51
C HIS A 367 -17.46 -5.20 -7.96
N SER A 368 -17.75 -4.05 -8.57
CA SER A 368 -19.07 -3.78 -9.13
C SER A 368 -19.32 -4.58 -10.42
N VAL A 369 -20.60 -4.63 -10.86
CA VAL A 369 -20.99 -5.35 -12.08
C VAL A 369 -20.51 -4.67 -13.36
N ASP A 370 -20.20 -3.38 -13.29
CA ASP A 370 -19.75 -2.51 -14.38
C ASP A 370 -18.26 -2.14 -14.24
N GLU A 371 -17.50 -2.87 -13.42
CA GLU A 371 -16.07 -2.66 -13.26
C GLU A 371 -15.32 -2.91 -14.57
N GLU A 372 -14.43 -1.98 -14.93
CA GLU A 372 -13.59 -2.07 -16.13
C GLU A 372 -12.15 -2.42 -15.75
N TYR A 373 -11.66 -3.54 -16.23
CA TYR A 373 -10.29 -4.01 -15.95
C TYR A 373 -9.30 -3.56 -17.03
N ILE A 374 -8.04 -3.39 -16.64
CA ILE A 374 -6.97 -2.86 -17.53
C ILE A 374 -6.75 -3.63 -18.84
N GLY A 375 -7.27 -4.83 -18.97
CA GLY A 375 -7.21 -5.63 -20.21
C GLY A 375 -8.40 -5.45 -21.15
N ASP A 376 -9.42 -4.70 -20.74
CA ASP A 376 -10.62 -4.43 -21.53
C ASP A 376 -10.44 -3.13 -22.32
N VAL A 377 -11.10 -3.04 -23.49
CA VAL A 377 -11.07 -1.80 -24.29
C VAL A 377 -11.99 -0.78 -23.64
N SER A 378 -11.44 0.20 -22.95
CA SER A 378 -12.18 1.24 -22.25
C SER A 378 -12.33 2.54 -23.05
N GLU A 379 -11.43 2.82 -23.99
CA GLU A 379 -11.44 4.05 -24.82
C GLU A 379 -11.66 3.68 -26.29
N LYS A 380 -12.75 4.18 -26.88
CA LYS A 380 -13.09 3.89 -28.29
C LYS A 380 -11.98 4.29 -29.26
N ALA A 381 -11.30 5.41 -29.00
CA ALA A 381 -10.22 5.89 -29.85
C ALA A 381 -9.06 4.89 -30.01
N TRP A 382 -8.88 3.99 -29.04
CA TRP A 382 -7.87 2.93 -29.13
C TRP A 382 -8.24 1.86 -30.16
N SER A 383 -9.53 1.66 -30.43
CA SER A 383 -10.01 0.72 -31.44
C SER A 383 -10.05 1.32 -32.85
N ASP A 384 -10.17 2.64 -32.95
CA ASP A 384 -10.28 3.35 -34.23
C ASP A 384 -8.91 3.51 -34.94
N ASP A 385 -7.81 3.54 -34.19
CA ASP A 385 -6.44 3.57 -34.74
C ASP A 385 -5.84 2.15 -34.80
N PRO A 386 -5.51 1.65 -36.02
CA PRO A 386 -5.01 0.28 -36.16
C PRO A 386 -3.69 0.00 -35.43
N VAL A 387 -2.81 1.01 -35.27
CA VAL A 387 -1.51 0.86 -34.59
C VAL A 387 -1.75 0.74 -33.11
N ILE A 388 -2.57 1.61 -32.56
CA ILE A 388 -2.93 1.60 -31.13
C ILE A 388 -3.71 0.34 -30.79
N LYS A 389 -4.65 -0.05 -31.63
CA LYS A 389 -5.41 -1.31 -31.47
C LYS A 389 -4.48 -2.52 -31.36
N ALA A 390 -3.53 -2.65 -32.29
CA ALA A 390 -2.57 -3.74 -32.27
C ALA A 390 -1.67 -3.71 -31.02
N ALA A 391 -1.26 -2.52 -30.56
CA ALA A 391 -0.50 -2.36 -29.32
C ALA A 391 -1.32 -2.79 -28.09
N PHE A 392 -2.59 -2.40 -28.03
CA PHE A 392 -3.50 -2.79 -26.95
C PHE A 392 -3.79 -4.29 -26.94
N GLU A 393 -3.96 -4.91 -28.10
CA GLU A 393 -4.13 -6.38 -28.21
C GLU A 393 -2.90 -7.13 -27.66
N ARG A 394 -1.68 -6.63 -27.94
CA ARG A 394 -0.44 -7.17 -27.34
C ARG A 394 -0.42 -7.00 -25.82
N PHE A 395 -0.83 -5.85 -25.32
CA PHE A 395 -0.94 -5.57 -23.88
C PHE A 395 -1.93 -6.54 -23.21
N SER A 396 -3.16 -6.65 -23.74
CA SER A 396 -4.18 -7.58 -23.22
C SER A 396 -3.69 -9.04 -23.26
N GLY A 397 -2.96 -9.44 -24.30
CA GLY A 397 -2.32 -10.76 -24.38
C GLY A 397 -1.34 -11.02 -23.24
N ARG A 398 -0.47 -10.05 -22.91
CA ARG A 398 0.47 -10.14 -21.78
C ARG A 398 -0.23 -10.24 -20.42
N LEU A 399 -1.37 -9.56 -20.27
CA LEU A 399 -2.16 -9.67 -19.03
C LEU A 399 -2.75 -11.08 -18.85
N LYS A 400 -3.18 -11.73 -19.93
CA LYS A 400 -3.64 -13.13 -19.89
C LYS A 400 -2.50 -14.09 -19.55
N GLU A 401 -1.30 -13.84 -20.08
CA GLU A 401 -0.09 -14.59 -19.69
C GLU A 401 0.23 -14.43 -18.21
N LEU A 402 0.11 -13.21 -17.67
CA LEU A 402 0.30 -12.92 -16.23
C LEU A 402 -0.66 -13.73 -15.36
N GLU A 403 -1.94 -13.86 -15.72
CA GLU A 403 -2.88 -14.71 -14.97
C GLU A 403 -2.37 -16.16 -14.89
N GLY A 404 -1.95 -16.73 -16.01
CA GLY A 404 -1.40 -18.08 -16.05
C GLY A 404 -0.14 -18.25 -15.17
N ILE A 405 0.76 -17.25 -15.19
CA ILE A 405 1.98 -17.25 -14.36
C ILE A 405 1.61 -17.21 -12.87
N ILE A 406 0.64 -16.39 -12.47
CA ILE A 406 0.19 -16.32 -11.07
C ILE A 406 -0.44 -17.65 -10.65
N ASP A 407 -1.27 -18.28 -11.50
CA ASP A 407 -1.87 -19.58 -11.20
C ASP A 407 -0.83 -20.69 -11.05
N GLU A 408 0.19 -20.72 -11.91
CA GLU A 408 1.32 -21.64 -11.80
C GLU A 408 2.08 -21.43 -10.48
N ARG A 409 2.42 -20.18 -10.14
CA ARG A 409 3.09 -19.85 -8.88
C ARG A 409 2.28 -20.25 -7.67
N ASN A 410 0.98 -19.97 -7.67
CA ASN A 410 0.08 -20.30 -6.56
C ASN A 410 -0.13 -21.82 -6.40
N SER A 411 0.00 -22.60 -7.47
CA SER A 411 -0.05 -24.08 -7.42
C SER A 411 1.27 -24.72 -6.95
N ASN A 412 2.37 -23.98 -6.96
CA ASN A 412 3.70 -24.47 -6.56
C ASN A 412 3.84 -24.47 -5.03
N THR A 413 3.70 -25.62 -4.41
CA THR A 413 3.79 -25.81 -2.95
C THR A 413 5.19 -25.50 -2.36
N ASN A 414 6.23 -25.34 -3.17
CA ASN A 414 7.55 -24.91 -2.72
C ASN A 414 7.60 -23.40 -2.43
N LEU A 415 6.73 -22.60 -3.06
CA LEU A 415 6.61 -21.16 -2.84
C LEU A 415 5.74 -20.91 -1.60
N LYS A 416 6.36 -20.54 -0.49
CA LYS A 416 5.68 -20.45 0.82
C LYS A 416 4.96 -19.13 1.08
N ASN A 417 5.21 -18.10 0.27
CA ASN A 417 4.61 -16.78 0.44
C ASN A 417 3.35 -16.57 -0.42
N ARG A 418 2.89 -17.61 -1.15
CA ARG A 418 1.75 -17.53 -2.08
C ARG A 418 0.39 -17.71 -1.42
N THR A 419 0.35 -18.11 -0.17
CA THR A 419 -0.90 -18.27 0.57
C THR A 419 -0.89 -17.38 1.81
N GLY A 420 -1.97 -16.62 2.00
CA GLY A 420 -2.19 -15.83 3.20
C GLY A 420 -2.74 -16.66 4.37
N ALA A 421 -3.20 -15.99 5.42
CA ALA A 421 -3.89 -16.63 6.54
C ALA A 421 -5.10 -17.44 6.02
N GLY A 422 -5.22 -18.68 6.49
CA GLY A 422 -6.32 -19.55 6.09
C GLY A 422 -6.26 -20.05 4.64
N VAL A 423 -5.07 -20.16 4.07
CA VAL A 423 -4.80 -20.71 2.73
C VAL A 423 -5.36 -19.88 1.56
N VAL A 424 -5.59 -18.57 1.77
CA VAL A 424 -6.02 -17.67 0.69
C VAL A 424 -4.86 -17.47 -0.29
N PRO A 425 -5.02 -17.77 -1.59
CA PRO A 425 -3.96 -17.58 -2.57
C PRO A 425 -3.71 -16.08 -2.83
N TYR A 426 -2.47 -15.71 -3.17
CA TYR A 426 -2.15 -14.36 -3.59
C TYR A 426 -2.59 -14.12 -5.04
N GLU A 427 -3.71 -13.45 -5.23
CA GLU A 427 -4.32 -13.17 -6.53
C GLU A 427 -4.51 -11.67 -6.81
N LEU A 428 -3.99 -10.79 -5.95
CA LEU A 428 -4.28 -9.34 -5.96
C LEU A 428 -3.86 -8.64 -7.26
N LEU A 429 -2.94 -9.21 -8.01
CA LEU A 429 -2.46 -8.68 -9.29
C LEU A 429 -2.91 -9.53 -10.50
N LYS A 430 -3.83 -10.47 -10.33
CA LYS A 430 -4.51 -11.08 -11.48
C LYS A 430 -5.38 -10.01 -12.15
N PRO A 431 -5.19 -9.75 -13.45
CA PRO A 431 -5.81 -8.58 -14.11
C PRO A 431 -7.34 -8.59 -14.13
N PHE A 432 -7.95 -9.76 -14.29
CA PHE A 432 -9.41 -9.89 -14.50
C PHE A 432 -10.12 -10.48 -13.29
N SER A 433 -11.39 -10.11 -13.09
CA SER A 433 -12.25 -10.62 -12.03
C SER A 433 -13.71 -10.77 -12.48
N LYS A 434 -14.54 -11.17 -11.53
CA LYS A 434 -16.00 -11.16 -11.61
C LYS A 434 -16.53 -10.22 -10.53
N PRO A 435 -17.77 -9.74 -10.62
CA PRO A 435 -18.40 -8.98 -9.56
C PRO A 435 -18.38 -9.72 -8.21
N GLY A 436 -18.31 -8.96 -7.12
CA GLY A 436 -18.27 -9.47 -5.76
C GLY A 436 -16.89 -9.42 -5.11
N VAL A 437 -16.77 -9.96 -3.91
CA VAL A 437 -15.53 -10.01 -3.12
C VAL A 437 -14.67 -11.17 -3.59
N THR A 438 -13.69 -10.91 -4.43
CA THR A 438 -12.85 -11.96 -5.03
C THR A 438 -11.38 -11.89 -4.68
N GLY A 439 -10.89 -10.73 -4.24
CA GLY A 439 -9.46 -10.49 -3.97
C GLY A 439 -8.57 -10.45 -5.22
N ARG A 440 -9.16 -10.50 -6.43
CA ARG A 440 -8.46 -10.44 -7.72
C ARG A 440 -9.13 -9.39 -8.61
N GLY A 441 -8.45 -8.99 -9.66
CA GLY A 441 -8.90 -7.96 -10.58
C GLY A 441 -8.14 -6.66 -10.40
N VAL A 442 -7.69 -6.08 -11.52
CA VAL A 442 -6.99 -4.79 -11.57
C VAL A 442 -7.82 -3.82 -12.39
N PRO A 443 -8.70 -3.01 -11.75
CA PRO A 443 -9.44 -1.96 -12.43
C PRO A 443 -8.52 -0.91 -13.04
N TYR A 444 -9.02 -0.21 -14.05
CA TYR A 444 -8.32 0.95 -14.62
C TYR A 444 -8.13 2.04 -13.58
N SER A 445 -9.19 2.44 -12.91
CA SER A 445 -9.17 3.54 -11.95
C SER A 445 -9.37 3.06 -10.51
N ILE A 446 -9.10 3.95 -9.58
CA ILE A 446 -9.52 3.82 -8.20
C ILE A 446 -11.04 3.94 -8.18
N SER A 447 -11.75 2.81 -8.07
CA SER A 447 -13.20 2.70 -8.23
C SER A 447 -13.94 2.48 -6.91
N ILE A 448 -13.20 2.20 -5.84
CA ILE A 448 -13.76 1.97 -4.51
C ILE A 448 -12.82 2.38 -3.39
#